data_d1951f717fc3c54a626c21b1de1169dd
#
_entry.id   d1951f717fc3c54a626c21b1de1169dd
#
_cell.length_a   1.000
_cell.length_b   1.000
_cell.length_c   1.000
_cell.angle_alpha   90.00
_cell.angle_beta   90.00
_cell.angle_gamma   90.00
#
_symmetry.space_group_name_H-M   'P 1'
#
loop_
_entity.id
_entity.type
_entity.pdbx_description
1 polymer ?
#
loop_
_entity_poly.entity_id
_entity_poly.type
_entity_poly.pdbx_seq_one_letter_code
_entity_poly.pdbx_strand_id
1 'polypeptide(L)'
;TMEKEYLVRVSFGEVSANVQAAFPASQIARLRHGLSMDGQPLKPAQVDWQNPEQLRFVLTEGKKRQIRRMCELVGLKVVGLKRIRIGRVTLGNLPVGQWRYLSANERF
;
A
#
# COMPACT_ATOMS: atom_id res chain seq x y z
N THR A 1 9.29 -8.53 -14.79
CA THR A 1 8.17 -7.77 -14.23
C THR A 1 8.68 -6.65 -13.36
N MET A 2 8.15 -5.47 -13.58
CA MET A 2 8.64 -4.28 -12.90
C MET A 2 8.05 -4.14 -11.51
N GLU A 3 8.91 -3.94 -10.52
CA GLU A 3 8.47 -3.65 -9.16
C GLU A 3 7.99 -2.21 -9.05
N LYS A 4 6.97 -2.02 -8.22
CA LYS A 4 6.45 -0.69 -7.88
C LYS A 4 6.40 -0.59 -6.38
N GLU A 5 6.82 0.55 -5.87
CA GLU A 5 6.88 0.79 -4.44
C GLU A 5 5.97 1.95 -4.07
N TYR A 6 5.18 1.77 -3.02
CA TYR A 6 4.17 2.72 -2.60
C TYR A 6 4.29 2.99 -1.11
N LEU A 7 3.97 4.21 -0.72
CA LEU A 7 3.71 4.54 0.68
C LEU A 7 2.20 4.73 0.85
N VAL A 8 1.65 4.08 1.85
CA VAL A 8 0.21 4.00 2.04
C VAL A 8 -0.12 4.42 3.47
N ARG A 9 -0.76 5.56 3.62
CA ARG A 9 -1.23 6.00 4.93
C ARG A 9 -2.56 5.32 5.20
N VAL A 10 -2.69 4.73 6.39
CA VAL A 10 -3.85 3.91 6.73
C VAL A 10 -4.46 4.30 8.06
N SER A 11 -5.73 3.94 8.23
CA SER A 11 -6.39 3.97 9.53
C SER A 11 -7.03 2.61 9.77
N PHE A 12 -7.26 2.28 11.04
CA PHE A 12 -7.84 1.00 11.44
C PHE A 12 -9.03 1.30 12.35
N GLY A 13 -10.23 1.15 11.79
CA GLY A 13 -11.44 1.57 12.48
C GLY A 13 -11.37 3.07 12.76
N GLU A 14 -11.48 3.45 14.03
CA GLU A 14 -11.37 4.85 14.43
C GLU A 14 -9.94 5.26 14.77
N VAL A 15 -8.99 4.31 14.69
CA VAL A 15 -7.59 4.56 15.02
C VAL A 15 -6.90 5.16 13.82
N SER A 16 -6.44 6.41 13.93
CA SER A 16 -5.73 7.10 12.87
C SER A 16 -4.31 7.49 13.27
N ALA A 17 -3.94 7.30 14.53
CA ALA A 17 -2.58 7.52 15.02
C ALA A 17 -2.10 6.23 15.66
N ASN A 18 -0.81 5.94 15.48
CA ASN A 18 -0.19 4.72 16.00
C ASN A 18 -0.95 3.46 15.59
N VAL A 19 -1.32 3.41 14.32
CA VAL A 19 -2.10 2.31 13.75
C VAL A 19 -1.34 1.00 13.87
N GLN A 20 -0.02 1.04 13.75
CA GLN A 20 0.83 -0.13 13.86
C GLN A 20 0.59 -0.87 15.18
N ALA A 21 0.43 -0.15 16.27
CA ALA A 21 0.24 -0.76 17.58
C ALA A 21 -1.12 -1.45 17.70
N ALA A 22 -2.12 -0.97 16.98
CA ALA A 22 -3.47 -1.50 17.04
C ALA A 22 -3.74 -2.61 16.03
N PHE A 23 -2.94 -2.68 14.97
CA PHE A 23 -3.21 -3.60 13.87
C PHE A 23 -2.46 -4.92 14.07
N PRO A 24 -3.16 -6.07 14.01
CA PRO A 24 -2.52 -7.36 14.27
C PRO A 24 -1.44 -7.71 13.26
N ALA A 25 -0.33 -8.23 13.75
CA ALA A 25 0.77 -8.68 12.88
C ALA A 25 0.32 -9.80 11.94
N SER A 26 -0.64 -10.63 12.35
CA SER A 26 -1.16 -11.69 11.50
C SER A 26 -1.83 -11.15 10.23
N GLN A 27 -2.41 -9.95 10.30
CA GLN A 27 -3.04 -9.34 9.14
C GLN A 27 -1.99 -8.73 8.20
N ILE A 28 -0.88 -8.25 8.75
CA ILE A 28 0.24 -7.82 7.91
C ILE A 28 0.78 -9.02 7.12
N ALA A 29 0.86 -10.19 7.74
CA ALA A 29 1.29 -11.39 7.05
C ALA A 29 0.36 -11.73 5.88
N ARG A 30 -0.95 -11.52 6.03
CA ARG A 30 -1.90 -11.74 4.95
C ARG A 30 -1.70 -10.77 3.80
N LEU A 31 -1.36 -9.51 4.11
CA LEU A 31 -1.04 -8.53 3.07
C LEU A 31 0.19 -8.96 2.28
N ARG A 32 1.15 -9.58 2.93
CA ARG A 32 2.35 -10.06 2.25
C ARG A 32 2.05 -11.24 1.34
N HIS A 33 1.17 -12.11 1.77
CA HIS A 33 0.80 -13.30 0.98
C HIS A 33 -0.41 -13.96 1.62
N GLY A 34 -1.35 -14.38 0.79
CA GLY A 34 -2.51 -15.12 1.27
C GLY A 34 -3.85 -14.49 0.95
N LEU A 35 -3.85 -13.34 0.29
CA LEU A 35 -5.09 -12.70 -0.12
C LEU A 35 -5.45 -13.11 -1.54
N SER A 36 -6.74 -13.03 -1.85
CA SER A 36 -7.26 -13.24 -3.20
C SER A 36 -8.15 -12.08 -3.59
N MET A 37 -8.18 -11.76 -4.86
CA MET A 37 -9.07 -10.75 -5.42
C MET A 37 -9.73 -11.31 -6.66
N ASP A 38 -11.05 -11.16 -6.75
CA ASP A 38 -11.82 -11.63 -7.91
C ASP A 38 -11.58 -13.11 -8.20
N GLY A 39 -11.44 -13.92 -7.14
CA GLY A 39 -11.22 -15.33 -7.28
C GLY A 39 -9.80 -15.74 -7.65
N GLN A 40 -8.88 -14.79 -7.72
CA GLN A 40 -7.50 -15.04 -8.08
C GLN A 40 -6.58 -14.78 -6.89
N PRO A 41 -5.69 -15.73 -6.54
CA PRO A 41 -4.72 -15.47 -5.48
C PRO A 41 -3.73 -14.40 -5.94
N LEU A 42 -3.38 -13.51 -5.02
CA LEU A 42 -2.42 -12.46 -5.31
C LEU A 42 -1.00 -12.98 -5.12
N LYS A 43 -0.07 -12.44 -5.91
CA LYS A 43 1.35 -12.76 -5.76
C LYS A 43 1.86 -12.17 -4.45
N PRO A 44 2.93 -12.76 -3.89
CA PRO A 44 3.54 -12.21 -2.70
C PRO A 44 3.97 -10.75 -2.90
N ALA A 45 3.87 -9.97 -1.86
CA ALA A 45 4.29 -8.57 -1.85
C ALA A 45 5.12 -8.31 -0.62
N GLN A 46 5.99 -7.29 -0.68
CA GLN A 46 6.67 -6.80 0.52
C GLN A 46 5.76 -5.76 1.16
N VAL A 47 5.50 -5.92 2.45
CA VAL A 47 4.67 -4.99 3.19
C VAL A 47 5.31 -4.79 4.56
N ASP A 48 5.72 -3.56 4.85
CA ASP A 48 6.36 -3.21 6.10
C ASP A 48 5.85 -1.87 6.58
N TRP A 49 5.91 -1.64 7.89
CA TRP A 49 5.60 -0.35 8.44
C TRP A 49 6.74 0.62 8.14
N GLN A 50 6.41 1.72 7.48
CA GLN A 50 7.36 2.80 7.24
C GLN A 50 7.42 3.71 8.46
N ASN A 51 6.28 3.90 9.11
CA ASN A 51 6.13 4.60 10.38
C ASN A 51 4.79 4.11 10.98
N PRO A 52 4.41 4.56 12.19
CA PRO A 52 3.22 4.00 12.84
C PRO A 52 1.90 4.14 12.08
N GLU A 53 1.82 5.02 11.07
CA GLU A 53 0.59 5.22 10.29
C GLU A 53 0.76 4.94 8.81
N GLN A 54 1.96 4.55 8.37
CA GLN A 54 2.20 4.31 6.95
C GLN A 54 2.81 2.95 6.70
N LEU A 55 2.27 2.26 5.71
CA LEU A 55 2.83 1.01 5.19
C LEU A 55 3.60 1.29 3.91
N ARG A 56 4.65 0.51 3.72
CA ARG A 56 5.41 0.49 2.48
C ARG A 56 5.08 -0.81 1.77
N PHE A 57 4.58 -0.70 0.55
CA PHE A 57 4.25 -1.85 -0.30
C PHE A 57 5.22 -1.90 -1.47
N VAL A 58 5.76 -3.10 -1.74
CA VAL A 58 6.50 -3.35 -2.98
C VAL A 58 5.84 -4.53 -3.65
N LEU A 59 5.33 -4.33 -4.84
CA LEU A 59 4.66 -5.40 -5.58
C LEU A 59 4.93 -5.30 -7.07
N THR A 60 4.71 -6.42 -7.75
CA THR A 60 4.89 -6.52 -9.19
C THR A 60 3.57 -6.56 -9.95
N GLU A 61 2.49 -6.84 -9.26
CA GLU A 61 1.16 -6.84 -9.89
C GLU A 61 0.62 -5.43 -10.02
N GLY A 62 -0.29 -5.24 -10.96
CA GLY A 62 -0.88 -3.93 -11.20
C GLY A 62 -2.39 -4.01 -11.40
N LYS A 63 -3.08 -4.79 -10.58
CA LYS A 63 -4.54 -4.86 -10.68
C LYS A 63 -5.14 -3.52 -10.25
N LYS A 64 -6.27 -3.18 -10.85
CA LYS A 64 -6.93 -1.90 -10.59
C LYS A 64 -7.25 -1.76 -9.10
N ARG A 65 -6.81 -0.67 -8.50
CA ARG A 65 -7.05 -0.32 -7.09
C ARG A 65 -6.57 -1.42 -6.13
N GLN A 66 -5.53 -2.14 -6.53
CA GLN A 66 -5.11 -3.33 -5.80
C GLN A 66 -4.77 -3.06 -4.34
N ILE A 67 -3.96 -2.03 -4.06
CA ILE A 67 -3.55 -1.75 -2.69
C ILE A 67 -4.74 -1.36 -1.82
N ARG A 68 -5.65 -0.54 -2.36
CA ARG A 68 -6.85 -0.15 -1.62
C ARG A 68 -7.70 -1.36 -1.29
N ARG A 69 -7.86 -2.26 -2.26
CA ARG A 69 -8.65 -3.47 -2.07
C ARG A 69 -8.00 -4.43 -1.09
N MET A 70 -6.67 -4.57 -1.16
CA MET A 70 -5.94 -5.42 -0.22
C MET A 70 -6.11 -4.91 1.22
N CYS A 71 -5.98 -3.61 1.41
CA CYS A 71 -6.14 -3.01 2.73
C CYS A 71 -7.55 -3.22 3.26
N GLU A 72 -8.56 -3.03 2.42
CA GLU A 72 -9.94 -3.26 2.81
C GLU A 72 -10.20 -4.69 3.25
N LEU A 73 -9.58 -5.65 2.59
CA LEU A 73 -9.74 -7.06 2.93
C LEU A 73 -9.26 -7.40 4.34
N VAL A 74 -8.33 -6.62 4.87
CA VAL A 74 -7.81 -6.84 6.22
C VAL A 74 -8.30 -5.79 7.22
N GLY A 75 -9.26 -4.97 6.82
CA GLY A 75 -9.87 -4.01 7.73
C GLY A 75 -9.18 -2.67 7.84
N LEU A 76 -8.28 -2.36 6.93
CA LEU A 76 -7.62 -1.05 6.88
C LEU A 76 -8.29 -0.14 5.88
N LYS A 77 -8.34 1.15 6.20
CA LYS A 77 -8.79 2.17 5.27
C LYS A 77 -7.57 2.92 4.76
N VAL A 78 -7.47 3.08 3.45
CA VAL A 78 -6.39 3.86 2.84
C VAL A 78 -6.78 5.33 2.89
N VAL A 79 -5.99 6.11 3.60
CA VAL A 79 -6.21 7.54 3.76
C VAL A 79 -5.39 8.33 2.77
N GLY A 80 -4.24 7.80 2.36
CA GLY A 80 -3.40 8.43 1.36
C GLY A 80 -2.53 7.36 0.70
N LEU A 81 -2.19 7.58 -0.56
CA LEU A 81 -1.45 6.61 -1.34
C LEU A 81 -0.56 7.37 -2.31
N LYS A 82 0.74 7.07 -2.31
CA LYS A 82 1.66 7.67 -3.27
C LYS A 82 2.66 6.63 -3.74
N ARG A 83 2.95 6.66 -5.03
CA ARG A 83 3.95 5.78 -5.64
C ARG A 83 5.29 6.47 -5.55
N ILE A 84 6.28 5.79 -4.99
CA ILE A 84 7.60 6.38 -4.78
C ILE A 84 8.68 5.76 -5.66
N ARG A 85 8.39 4.64 -6.31
CA ARG A 85 9.35 3.99 -7.19
C ARG A 85 8.63 3.12 -8.21
N ILE A 86 9.16 3.11 -9.43
CA ILE A 86 8.75 2.18 -10.49
C ILE A 86 10.03 1.59 -11.04
N GLY A 87 10.21 0.27 -10.84
CA GLY A 87 11.44 -0.37 -11.26
C GLY A 87 12.65 0.28 -10.60
N ARG A 88 13.52 0.86 -11.41
CA ARG A 88 14.71 1.55 -10.92
C ARG A 88 14.53 3.05 -10.76
N VAL A 89 13.36 3.57 -11.15
CA VAL A 89 13.12 5.00 -11.12
C VAL A 89 12.52 5.39 -9.79
N THR A 90 13.23 6.22 -9.03
CA THR A 90 12.78 6.71 -7.74
C THR A 90 12.04 8.02 -7.93
N LEU A 91 10.77 8.06 -7.54
CA LEU A 91 9.93 9.24 -7.69
C LEU A 91 10.11 10.23 -6.55
N GLY A 92 10.74 9.81 -5.46
CA GLY A 92 11.00 10.69 -4.33
C GLY A 92 11.99 11.80 -4.62
N ASN A 93 12.68 11.75 -5.77
CA ASN A 93 13.60 12.80 -6.18
C ASN A 93 12.94 13.86 -7.02
N LEU A 94 11.64 13.81 -7.20
CA LEU A 94 10.93 14.83 -7.95
C LEU A 94 11.01 16.17 -7.24
N PRO A 95 11.05 17.28 -7.99
CA PRO A 95 11.03 18.60 -7.38
C PRO A 95 9.83 18.81 -6.49
N VAL A 96 10.00 19.67 -5.50
CA VAL A 96 8.91 20.05 -4.62
C VAL A 96 7.76 20.61 -5.47
N GLY A 97 6.56 20.17 -5.17
CA GLY A 97 5.37 20.58 -5.91
C GLY A 97 4.93 19.60 -6.96
N GLN A 98 5.81 18.68 -7.37
CA GLN A 98 5.43 17.61 -8.30
C GLN A 98 5.14 16.32 -7.58
N TRP A 99 5.55 16.24 -6.36
CA TRP A 99 5.34 15.07 -5.53
C TRP A 99 3.95 15.13 -4.91
N ARG A 100 3.14 14.12 -5.10
CA ARG A 100 1.79 14.11 -4.57
C ARG A 100 1.24 12.70 -4.48
N TYR A 101 0.17 12.55 -3.73
CA TYR A 101 -0.54 11.29 -3.70
C TYR A 101 -1.24 11.06 -5.03
N LEU A 102 -1.42 9.79 -5.37
CA LEU A 102 -2.13 9.44 -6.58
C LEU A 102 -3.60 9.84 -6.46
N SER A 103 -4.10 10.49 -7.50
CA SER A 103 -5.50 10.85 -7.57
C SER A 103 -6.34 9.65 -8.00
N ALA A 104 -7.65 9.81 -7.99
CA ALA A 104 -8.55 8.77 -8.45
C ALA A 104 -8.31 8.41 -9.92
N ASN A 105 -7.78 9.34 -10.70
CA ASN A 105 -7.51 9.09 -12.12
C ASN A 105 -6.19 8.39 -12.36
N GLU A 106 -5.28 8.47 -11.42
CA GLU A 106 -3.94 7.91 -11.58
C GLU A 106 -3.78 6.56 -10.93
N ARG A 107 -4.80 6.08 -10.28
CA ARG A 107 -4.64 5.00 -9.39
C ARG A 107 -4.16 3.75 -9.90
N PHE A 108 -4.17 3.12 -9.14
CA PHE A 108 -3.66 1.82 -8.89
C PHE A 108 -4.72 0.95 -8.25
#